data_1e47e4bcc2beebd861d6f627392d3468
#
_entry.id   1e47e4bcc2beebd861d6f627392d3468
#
_cell.length_a   1.000
_cell.length_b   1.000
_cell.length_c   1.000
_cell.angle_alpha   90.00
_cell.angle_beta   90.00
_cell.angle_gamma   90.00
#
_symmetry.space_group_name_H-M   'P 1'
#
loop_
_entity.id
_entity.type
_entity.pdbx_description
1 polymer ?
#
loop_
_entity_poly.entity_id
_entity_poly.type
_entity_poly.pdbx_seq_one_letter_code
_entity_poly.pdbx_strand_id
1 'polypeptide(L)'
;LMSTLIKSRYPDDAWKPLVSPQRLTKAIELREERKRRGQIVGLLDCLQYGDKGWILGQDEEVRSSLGLASRREARQTIKELENLRNNLAHTQEIIPTGWSRIVFVCSRIEQNLSVLANNPQLMQPRQLDAPDG
;
A
#
# COMPACT_ATOMS: atom_id res chain seq x y z
N LEU A 1 4.83 5.04 -5.07
CA LEU A 1 3.75 4.71 -6.00
C LEU A 1 2.44 4.38 -5.29
N MET A 2 2.49 3.56 -4.22
CA MET A 2 1.30 3.26 -3.43
C MET A 2 0.68 4.50 -2.81
N SER A 3 1.49 5.40 -2.25
CA SER A 3 0.99 6.65 -1.68
C SER A 3 0.27 7.51 -2.71
N THR A 4 0.80 7.59 -3.93
CA THR A 4 0.19 8.35 -5.01
C THR A 4 -1.18 7.77 -5.36
N LEU A 5 -1.27 6.46 -5.48
CA LEU A 5 -2.51 5.78 -5.81
C LEU A 5 -3.55 5.96 -4.69
N ILE A 6 -3.14 5.83 -3.43
CA ILE A 6 -4.03 6.03 -2.30
C ILE A 6 -4.58 7.45 -2.28
N LYS A 7 -3.73 8.45 -2.49
CA LYS A 7 -4.17 9.85 -2.52
C LYS A 7 -5.18 10.11 -3.64
N SER A 8 -5.01 9.44 -4.79
CA SER A 8 -5.94 9.59 -5.90
C SER A 8 -7.28 8.92 -5.63
N ARG A 9 -7.26 7.74 -4.99
CA ARG A 9 -8.48 6.98 -4.69
C ARG A 9 -9.22 7.50 -3.46
N TYR A 10 -8.49 8.03 -2.49
CA TYR A 10 -9.03 8.50 -1.21
C TYR A 10 -8.52 9.91 -0.92
N PRO A 11 -9.04 10.93 -1.63
CA PRO A 11 -8.59 12.30 -1.42
C PRO A 11 -8.99 12.81 -0.04
N ASP A 12 -8.29 13.85 0.43
CA ASP A 12 -8.57 14.51 1.71
C ASP A 12 -8.52 13.56 2.90
N ASP A 13 -7.55 12.63 2.87
CA ASP A 13 -7.34 11.66 3.95
C ASP A 13 -8.53 10.72 4.20
N ALA A 14 -9.34 10.50 3.17
CA ALA A 14 -10.48 9.58 3.26
C ALA A 14 -10.08 8.13 3.55
N TRP A 15 -8.77 7.82 3.46
CA TRP A 15 -8.22 6.49 3.78
C TRP A 15 -8.15 6.21 5.28
N LYS A 16 -8.23 7.22 6.14
CA LYS A 16 -8.05 7.06 7.60
C LYS A 16 -8.93 5.97 8.22
N PRO A 17 -10.22 5.86 7.88
CA PRO A 17 -11.07 4.81 8.45
C PRO A 17 -10.65 3.39 8.07
N LEU A 18 -9.82 3.24 7.03
CA LEU A 18 -9.38 1.93 6.56
C LEU A 18 -8.16 1.40 7.31
N VAL A 19 -7.60 2.21 8.20
CA VAL A 19 -6.44 1.83 9.01
C VAL A 19 -6.90 1.66 10.44
N SER A 20 -6.31 0.71 11.17
CA SER A 20 -6.67 0.53 12.57
C SER A 20 -6.31 1.77 13.39
N PRO A 21 -7.07 2.08 14.46
CA PRO A 21 -6.77 3.22 15.32
C PRO A 21 -5.35 3.20 15.87
N GLN A 22 -4.83 2.03 16.20
CA GLN A 22 -3.47 1.88 16.73
C GLN A 22 -2.42 2.28 15.70
N ARG A 23 -2.60 1.86 14.46
CA ARG A 23 -1.68 2.19 13.38
C ARG A 23 -1.74 3.68 13.04
N LEU A 24 -2.95 4.23 13.04
CA LEU A 24 -3.14 5.65 12.80
C LEU A 24 -2.47 6.48 13.90
N THR A 25 -2.61 6.10 15.16
CA THR A 25 -1.97 6.77 16.28
C THR A 25 -0.45 6.77 16.14
N LYS A 26 0.13 5.63 15.76
CA LYS A 26 1.59 5.54 15.55
C LYS A 26 2.05 6.45 14.40
N ALA A 27 1.26 6.52 13.33
CA ALA A 27 1.59 7.40 12.22
C ALA A 27 1.57 8.87 12.63
N ILE A 28 0.58 9.26 13.42
CA ILE A 28 0.47 10.63 13.94
C ILE A 28 1.66 10.95 14.84
N GLU A 29 2.03 10.06 15.74
CA GLU A 29 3.18 10.23 16.62
C GLU A 29 4.47 10.40 15.81
N LEU A 30 4.66 9.58 14.79
CA LEU A 30 5.84 9.65 13.94
C LEU A 30 5.88 10.99 13.18
N ARG A 31 4.75 11.45 12.66
CA ARG A 31 4.66 12.73 11.98
C ARG A 31 5.04 13.88 12.91
N GLU A 32 4.53 13.87 14.15
CA GLU A 32 4.84 14.90 15.14
C GLU A 32 6.31 14.88 15.53
N GLU A 33 6.90 13.69 15.66
CA GLU A 33 8.33 13.57 15.94
C GLU A 33 9.19 14.15 14.81
N ARG A 34 8.85 13.84 13.57
CA ARG A 34 9.56 14.36 12.41
C ARG A 34 9.40 15.87 12.29
N LYS A 35 8.22 16.38 12.62
CA LYS A 35 7.96 17.81 12.63
C LYS A 35 8.86 18.52 13.64
N ARG A 36 9.07 17.93 14.81
CA ARG A 36 9.98 18.47 15.82
C ARG A 36 11.43 18.51 15.33
N ARG A 37 11.79 17.64 14.40
CA ARG A 37 13.11 17.64 13.77
C ARG A 37 13.20 18.52 12.54
N GLY A 38 12.17 19.33 12.27
CA GLY A 38 12.13 20.21 11.12
C GLY A 38 11.73 19.53 9.82
N GLN A 39 11.22 18.29 9.89
CA GLN A 39 10.79 17.56 8.70
C GLN A 39 9.27 17.62 8.56
N ILE A 40 8.81 18.07 7.41
CA ILE A 40 7.38 18.13 7.13
C ILE A 40 7.06 16.95 6.22
N VAL A 41 6.33 15.99 6.75
CA VAL A 41 5.91 14.80 5.98
C VAL A 41 4.40 14.61 6.11
N GLY A 42 3.79 14.07 5.09
CA GLY A 42 2.37 13.75 5.12
C GLY A 42 2.06 12.58 6.05
N LEU A 43 0.86 12.55 6.59
CA LEU A 43 0.44 11.48 7.49
C LEU A 43 0.50 10.11 6.80
N LEU A 44 0.08 10.06 5.54
CA LEU A 44 0.12 8.83 4.76
C LEU A 44 1.54 8.27 4.63
N ASP A 45 2.53 9.17 4.49
CA ASP A 45 3.92 8.77 4.36
C ASP A 45 4.51 8.24 5.67
N CYS A 46 3.83 8.45 6.78
CA CYS A 46 4.23 7.92 8.08
C CYS A 46 3.68 6.50 8.34
N LEU A 47 2.82 6.00 7.47
CA LEU A 47 2.34 4.64 7.56
C LEU A 47 3.38 3.65 7.07
N GLN A 48 3.34 2.45 7.60
CA GLN A 48 4.21 1.37 7.14
C GLN A 48 3.73 0.86 5.77
N TYR A 49 4.63 0.19 5.08
CA TYR A 49 4.34 -0.38 3.76
C TYR A 49 3.09 -1.29 3.79
N GLY A 50 3.01 -2.16 4.80
CA GLY A 50 1.87 -3.06 4.93
C GLY A 50 0.55 -2.34 5.16
N ASP A 51 0.59 -1.22 5.89
CA ASP A 51 -0.62 -0.43 6.13
C ASP A 51 -1.13 0.19 4.82
N LYS A 52 -0.22 0.72 4.00
CA LYS A 52 -0.57 1.25 2.69
C LYS A 52 -1.12 0.17 1.78
N GLY A 53 -0.48 -0.99 1.75
CA GLY A 53 -0.94 -2.14 0.99
C GLY A 53 -2.32 -2.60 1.42
N TRP A 54 -2.60 -2.59 2.72
CA TRP A 54 -3.89 -2.98 3.25
C TRP A 54 -5.00 -2.00 2.85
N ILE A 55 -4.70 -0.70 2.81
CA ILE A 55 -5.65 0.30 2.32
C ILE A 55 -6.05 -0.04 0.89
N LEU A 56 -5.08 -0.27 0.02
CA LEU A 56 -5.33 -0.64 -1.37
C LEU A 56 -6.00 -2.00 -1.50
N GLY A 57 -5.66 -2.94 -0.63
CA GLY A 57 -6.25 -4.27 -0.62
C GLY A 57 -7.74 -4.30 -0.26
N GLN A 58 -8.24 -3.26 0.37
CA GLN A 58 -9.66 -3.13 0.68
C GLN A 58 -10.46 -2.55 -0.47
N ASP A 59 -9.78 -2.03 -1.49
CA ASP A 59 -10.42 -1.43 -2.65
C ASP A 59 -10.69 -2.52 -3.69
N GLU A 60 -11.94 -2.80 -3.96
CA GLU A 60 -12.34 -3.86 -4.89
C GLU A 60 -11.82 -3.63 -6.30
N GLU A 61 -11.85 -2.41 -6.78
CA GLU A 61 -11.36 -2.09 -8.12
C GLU A 61 -9.85 -2.32 -8.24
N VAL A 62 -9.11 -1.97 -7.20
CA VAL A 62 -7.68 -2.22 -7.16
C VAL A 62 -7.40 -3.72 -7.11
N ARG A 63 -8.12 -4.46 -6.27
CA ARG A 63 -7.97 -5.92 -6.21
C ARG A 63 -8.23 -6.58 -7.55
N SER A 64 -9.32 -6.19 -8.20
CA SER A 64 -9.69 -6.74 -9.50
C SER A 64 -8.61 -6.49 -10.55
N SER A 65 -8.05 -5.28 -10.56
CA SER A 65 -6.99 -4.92 -11.50
C SER A 65 -5.70 -5.70 -11.25
N LEU A 66 -5.46 -6.11 -10.00
CA LEU A 66 -4.28 -6.91 -9.65
C LEU A 66 -4.54 -8.41 -9.75
N GLY A 67 -5.75 -8.81 -10.11
CA GLY A 67 -6.09 -10.23 -10.18
C GLY A 67 -6.29 -10.88 -8.82
N LEU A 68 -6.56 -10.09 -7.78
CA LEU A 68 -6.79 -10.60 -6.44
C LEU A 68 -8.28 -10.81 -6.19
N ALA A 69 -8.67 -12.04 -5.93
CA ALA A 69 -10.08 -12.42 -5.85
C ALA A 69 -10.77 -11.96 -4.56
N SER A 70 -10.02 -11.74 -3.49
CA SER A 70 -10.60 -11.43 -2.19
C SER A 70 -9.69 -10.57 -1.34
N ARG A 71 -10.26 -10.00 -0.26
CA ARG A 71 -9.48 -9.27 0.75
C ARG A 71 -8.45 -10.18 1.42
N ARG A 72 -8.80 -11.44 1.60
CA ARG A 72 -7.90 -12.42 2.20
C ARG A 72 -6.67 -12.64 1.33
N GLU A 73 -6.87 -12.79 0.02
CA GLU A 73 -5.78 -12.96 -0.93
C GLU A 73 -4.91 -11.70 -0.98
N ALA A 74 -5.54 -10.53 -0.95
CA ALA A 74 -4.82 -9.26 -0.90
C ALA A 74 -3.98 -9.16 0.37
N ARG A 75 -4.53 -9.52 1.53
CA ARG A 75 -3.82 -9.50 2.80
C ARG A 75 -2.61 -10.44 2.77
N GLN A 76 -2.76 -11.62 2.22
CA GLN A 76 -1.69 -12.58 2.10
C GLN A 76 -0.57 -12.06 1.21
N THR A 77 -0.90 -11.47 0.08
CA THR A 77 0.06 -10.88 -0.84
C THR A 77 0.83 -9.75 -0.17
N ILE A 78 0.15 -8.87 0.54
CA ILE A 78 0.78 -7.78 1.26
C ILE A 78 1.76 -8.32 2.31
N LYS A 79 1.37 -9.35 3.04
CA LYS A 79 2.21 -9.96 4.05
C LYS A 79 3.46 -10.58 3.45
N GLU A 80 3.33 -11.24 2.31
CA GLU A 80 4.48 -11.78 1.59
C GLU A 80 5.43 -10.68 1.13
N LEU A 81 4.87 -9.56 0.67
CA LEU A 81 5.66 -8.41 0.26
C LEU A 81 6.42 -7.79 1.42
N GLU A 82 5.77 -7.64 2.56
CA GLU A 82 6.42 -7.14 3.77
C GLU A 82 7.57 -8.04 4.18
N ASN A 83 7.36 -9.37 4.14
CA ASN A 83 8.39 -10.33 4.49
C ASN A 83 9.58 -10.23 3.54
N LEU A 84 9.32 -10.10 2.24
CA LEU A 84 10.38 -9.93 1.25
C LEU A 84 11.16 -8.65 1.50
N ARG A 85 10.46 -7.55 1.76
CA ARG A 85 11.08 -6.27 2.02
C ARG A 85 11.92 -6.32 3.29
N ASN A 86 11.43 -6.95 4.35
CA ASN A 86 12.16 -7.10 5.60
C ASN A 86 13.40 -7.98 5.40
N ASN A 87 13.28 -9.05 4.64
CA ASN A 87 14.41 -9.91 4.33
C ASN A 87 15.47 -9.18 3.52
N LEU A 88 15.07 -8.38 2.54
CA LEU A 88 16.00 -7.56 1.76
C LEU A 88 16.72 -6.52 2.63
N ALA A 89 16.03 -5.97 3.62
CA ALA A 89 16.62 -4.99 4.53
C ALA A 89 17.61 -5.61 5.50
N HIS A 90 17.42 -6.88 5.84
CA HIS A 90 18.23 -7.57 6.85
C HIS A 90 19.23 -8.57 6.27
N THR A 91 19.12 -8.93 5.00
CA THR A 91 19.98 -9.95 4.49
C THR A 91 21.17 -9.42 3.79
N GLN A 92 22.26 -9.84 4.29
CA GLN A 92 23.53 -9.78 3.59
C GLN A 92 23.74 -11.05 2.75
N GLU A 93 22.84 -12.05 2.87
CA GLU A 93 22.95 -13.28 2.13
C GLU A 93 21.62 -13.64 1.51
N ILE A 94 21.48 -13.32 0.25
CA ILE A 94 20.32 -13.77 -0.52
C ILE A 94 20.75 -15.04 -1.23
N ILE A 95 20.13 -16.15 -0.83
CA ILE A 95 20.38 -17.43 -1.47
C ILE A 95 19.91 -17.36 -2.92
N PRO A 96 20.69 -17.80 -3.92
CA PRO A 96 20.33 -17.68 -5.33
C PRO A 96 18.93 -18.20 -5.68
N THR A 97 18.48 -19.25 -5.02
CA THR A 97 17.14 -19.81 -5.23
C THR A 97 16.04 -18.89 -4.71
N GLY A 98 16.30 -18.16 -3.64
CA GLY A 98 15.36 -17.16 -3.11
C GLY A 98 15.36 -15.89 -3.93
N TRP A 99 16.48 -15.57 -4.57
CA TRP A 99 16.62 -14.38 -5.37
C TRP A 99 15.69 -14.37 -6.59
N SER A 100 15.61 -15.50 -7.30
CA SER A 100 14.73 -15.62 -8.46
C SER A 100 13.27 -15.35 -8.11
N ARG A 101 12.83 -15.88 -6.96
CA ARG A 101 11.46 -15.64 -6.48
C ARG A 101 11.24 -14.18 -6.14
N ILE A 102 12.20 -13.55 -5.48
CA ILE A 102 12.13 -12.13 -5.12
C ILE A 102 12.02 -11.28 -6.37
N VAL A 103 12.86 -11.50 -7.37
CA VAL A 103 12.84 -10.77 -8.64
C VAL A 103 11.50 -10.96 -9.34
N PHE A 104 11.01 -12.19 -9.40
CA PHE A 104 9.73 -12.48 -10.03
C PHE A 104 8.59 -11.72 -9.36
N VAL A 105 8.50 -11.77 -8.02
CA VAL A 105 7.45 -11.09 -7.28
C VAL A 105 7.55 -9.57 -7.44
N CYS A 106 8.75 -9.00 -7.31
CA CYS A 106 8.95 -7.57 -7.46
C CYS A 106 8.61 -7.10 -8.88
N SER A 107 9.02 -7.85 -9.91
CA SER A 107 8.70 -7.52 -11.29
C SER A 107 7.20 -7.54 -11.56
N ARG A 108 6.52 -8.55 -11.03
CA ARG A 108 5.07 -8.67 -11.18
C ARG A 108 4.34 -7.52 -10.53
N ILE A 109 4.79 -7.12 -9.33
CA ILE A 109 4.20 -6.01 -8.61
C ILE A 109 4.42 -4.70 -9.35
N GLU A 110 5.63 -4.45 -9.82
CA GLU A 110 5.94 -3.24 -10.58
C GLU A 110 5.08 -3.15 -11.84
N GLN A 111 4.92 -4.26 -12.56
CA GLN A 111 4.05 -4.30 -13.72
C GLN A 111 2.62 -3.99 -13.35
N ASN A 112 2.10 -4.60 -12.31
CA ASN A 112 0.73 -4.39 -11.86
C ASN A 112 0.51 -2.96 -11.38
N LEU A 113 1.46 -2.39 -10.65
CA LEU A 113 1.38 -1.01 -10.19
C LEU A 113 1.45 -0.03 -11.37
N SER A 114 2.27 -0.33 -12.39
CA SER A 114 2.34 0.48 -13.60
C SER A 114 1.02 0.47 -14.35
N VAL A 115 0.39 -0.70 -14.47
CA VAL A 115 -0.93 -0.82 -15.09
C VAL A 115 -1.96 0.00 -14.33
N LEU A 116 -1.95 -0.07 -12.99
CA LEU A 116 -2.84 0.71 -12.15
C LEU A 116 -2.60 2.22 -12.31
N ALA A 117 -1.35 2.64 -12.31
CA ALA A 117 -0.99 4.04 -12.45
C ALA A 117 -1.38 4.61 -13.82
N ASN A 118 -1.42 3.75 -14.86
CA ASN A 118 -1.79 4.16 -16.19
C ASN A 118 -3.28 3.98 -16.48
N ASN A 119 -4.05 3.50 -15.53
CA ASN A 119 -5.50 3.34 -15.70
C ASN A 119 -6.21 4.59 -15.21
N PRO A 120 -6.77 5.42 -16.11
CA PRO A 120 -7.41 6.67 -15.72
C PRO A 120 -8.54 6.48 -14.70
N GLN A 121 -9.24 5.36 -14.78
CA GLN A 121 -10.35 5.08 -13.88
C GLN A 121 -9.88 4.88 -12.45
N LEU A 122 -8.73 4.25 -12.27
CA LEU A 122 -8.17 4.01 -10.95
C LEU A 122 -7.46 5.24 -10.37
N MET A 123 -7.11 6.19 -11.21
CA MET A 123 -6.51 7.44 -10.75
C MET A 123 -7.56 8.47 -10.37
N GLN A 124 -8.83 8.12 -10.45
CA GLN A 124 -9.91 8.96 -9.99
C GLN A 124 -10.31 8.58 -8.56
N PRO A 125 -10.92 9.51 -7.81
CA PRO A 125 -11.43 9.18 -6.50
C PRO A 125 -12.37 7.99 -6.56
N ARG A 126 -12.26 7.11 -5.56
CA ARG A 126 -13.16 6.00 -5.45
C ARG A 126 -14.57 6.52 -5.27
N GLN A 127 -15.46 6.03 -6.12
CA GLN A 127 -16.86 6.32 -5.91
C GLN A 127 -17.31 5.49 -4.74
N LEU A 128 -17.56 6.17 -3.64
CA LEU A 128 -18.27 5.56 -2.56
C LEU A 128 -19.60 5.19 -3.14
N ASP A 129 -19.94 3.94 -3.02
CA ASP A 129 -21.17 3.46 -3.38
C ASP A 129 -22.19 4.41 -2.97
N ALA A 130 -22.60 5.14 -3.89
CA ALA A 130 -23.74 5.90 -3.69
C ALA A 130 -24.73 4.94 -3.14
N PRO A 131 -25.22 5.22 -2.03
CA PRO A 131 -26.15 4.37 -1.44
C PRO A 131 -27.30 4.53 -2.35
N ASP A 132 -27.26 3.98 -3.33
CA ASP A 132 -28.19 4.02 -4.07
C ASP A 132 -29.25 3.62 -3.53
N GLY A 133 -29.33 4.45 -3.42
CA GLY A 133 -30.51 4.18 -2.99
C GLY A 133 -30.32 3.14 -3.11
#